data_ba30a6a9be40e73cc74ca36d253f2614
#
_entry.id   ba30a6a9be40e73cc74ca36d253f2614
#
_cell.length_a   1.000
_cell.length_b   1.000
_cell.length_c   1.000
_cell.angle_alpha   90.00
_cell.angle_beta   90.00
_cell.angle_gamma   90.00
#
_symmetry.space_group_name_H-M   'P 1'
#
loop_
_entity.id
_entity.type
_entity.pdbx_description
1 polymer ?
#
loop_
_entity_poly.entity_id
_entity_poly.type
_entity_poly.pdbx_seq_one_letter_code
_entity_poly.pdbx_strand_id
1 'polypeptide(L)'
;MELFKMNNQRGSMIVIVMMLLALLSIMGISSIRTSNTELEIAANDMIHKRCFYNAESGISSALKLLPSVLNNEDQIDNATVDWEGDISKTDTIPFYDVSINHKTQGGKVLFYGDTNGDYLLEYNTNGIGYPVEIIESLGTDYRGGKVIVNVGARYEEAFPMPKAALWVGDDVYANGVSGSVLGEGPPGNECPDVADILYNSPLSVIQYTGDTGHEWFAYDDSLYPYSLIDNYFNRSPLLSESQYSNETFASPEEPKVFRAKGDLEIRASDGYGILLVDGNLEVKGDFLWHGLIIINGDFRFSGGGNKAIYGAVVAVGSAVRMDGGVDIYYDCTSLSKLHRNLSSYKKLWWYQPFS
;
A
#
# COMPACT_ATOMS: atom_id res chain seq x y z
N MET A 1 -26.08 -45.35 92.00
CA MET A 1 -25.24 -46.16 91.10
C MET A 1 -25.91 -46.17 89.76
N GLU A 2 -25.59 -45.10 88.99
CA GLU A 2 -26.14 -44.88 87.63
C GLU A 2 -25.19 -45.46 86.62
N LEU A 3 -25.62 -46.51 85.97
CA LEU A 3 -24.94 -47.10 84.84
C LEU A 3 -25.11 -46.19 83.60
N PHE A 4 -24.05 -45.54 83.25
CA PHE A 4 -23.96 -44.82 82.04
C PHE A 4 -24.34 -45.68 80.81
N LYS A 5 -25.43 -45.35 80.18
CA LYS A 5 -25.84 -45.87 78.88
C LYS A 5 -24.91 -45.30 77.76
N MET A 6 -23.76 -45.90 77.62
CA MET A 6 -22.91 -45.69 76.46
C MET A 6 -23.31 -46.59 75.27
N ASN A 7 -24.43 -46.35 74.64
CA ASN A 7 -24.86 -47.33 73.64
C ASN A 7 -25.53 -46.71 72.39
N ASN A 8 -25.14 -45.49 71.93
CA ASN A 8 -25.62 -45.00 70.64
C ASN A 8 -24.65 -44.13 69.87
N GLN A 9 -23.42 -43.97 70.35
CA GLN A 9 -22.45 -43.10 69.65
C GLN A 9 -21.82 -43.74 68.38
N ARG A 10 -21.72 -45.10 68.35
CA ARG A 10 -21.11 -45.79 67.21
C ARG A 10 -21.98 -45.75 65.93
N GLY A 11 -23.31 -45.78 66.08
CA GLY A 11 -24.21 -45.66 64.94
C GLY A 11 -24.23 -44.24 64.31
N SER A 12 -24.14 -43.20 65.16
CA SER A 12 -24.11 -41.82 64.76
C SER A 12 -22.83 -41.47 63.94
N MET A 13 -21.71 -42.08 64.36
CA MET A 13 -20.42 -41.80 63.65
C MET A 13 -20.39 -42.36 62.23
N ILE A 14 -21.01 -43.53 61.99
CA ILE A 14 -21.13 -44.12 60.66
C ILE A 14 -21.98 -43.23 59.73
N VAL A 15 -23.08 -42.70 60.25
CA VAL A 15 -23.95 -41.79 59.48
C VAL A 15 -23.21 -40.52 59.09
N ILE A 16 -22.44 -39.92 60.01
CA ILE A 16 -21.63 -38.74 59.74
C ILE A 16 -20.56 -39.03 58.66
N VAL A 17 -19.86 -40.17 58.77
CA VAL A 17 -18.86 -40.56 57.75
C VAL A 17 -19.51 -40.81 56.42
N MET A 18 -20.66 -41.44 56.32
CA MET A 18 -21.41 -41.63 55.09
C MET A 18 -21.87 -40.28 54.48
N MET A 19 -22.32 -39.34 55.31
CA MET A 19 -22.66 -37.98 54.85
C MET A 19 -21.44 -37.24 54.30
N LEU A 20 -20.29 -37.31 54.99
CA LEU A 20 -19.06 -36.71 54.51
C LEU A 20 -18.59 -37.32 53.20
N LEU A 21 -18.64 -38.65 53.05
CA LEU A 21 -18.29 -39.29 51.77
C LEU A 21 -19.25 -38.91 50.64
N ALA A 22 -20.54 -38.79 50.92
CA ALA A 22 -21.53 -38.32 49.95
C ALA A 22 -21.24 -36.88 49.52
N LEU A 23 -20.94 -35.96 50.45
CA LEU A 23 -20.58 -34.59 50.16
C LEU A 23 -19.28 -34.51 49.34
N LEU A 24 -18.25 -35.25 49.71
CA LEU A 24 -16.98 -35.31 48.96
C LEU A 24 -17.19 -35.86 47.54
N SER A 25 -18.06 -36.87 47.39
CA SER A 25 -18.41 -37.43 46.08
C SER A 25 -19.12 -36.39 45.20
N ILE A 26 -20.08 -35.65 45.76
CA ILE A 26 -20.80 -34.58 45.05
C ILE A 26 -19.81 -33.47 44.63
N MET A 27 -18.91 -33.05 45.54
CA MET A 27 -17.88 -32.05 45.24
C MET A 27 -16.93 -32.53 44.15
N GLY A 28 -16.51 -33.81 44.20
CA GLY A 28 -15.66 -34.42 43.17
C GLY A 28 -16.33 -34.44 41.79
N ILE A 29 -17.59 -34.86 41.71
CA ILE A 29 -18.36 -34.87 40.47
C ILE A 29 -18.55 -33.43 39.92
N SER A 30 -18.86 -32.48 40.80
CA SER A 30 -19.01 -31.08 40.44
C SER A 30 -17.70 -30.51 39.87
N SER A 31 -16.58 -30.78 40.52
CA SER A 31 -15.24 -30.34 40.03
C SER A 31 -14.90 -30.92 38.66
N ILE A 32 -15.18 -32.20 38.43
CA ILE A 32 -14.93 -32.84 37.11
C ILE A 32 -15.81 -32.18 36.03
N ARG A 33 -17.09 -31.94 36.33
CA ARG A 33 -17.99 -31.27 35.38
C ARG A 33 -17.50 -29.87 35.04
N THR A 34 -17.11 -29.06 36.02
CA THR A 34 -16.57 -27.72 35.82
C THR A 34 -15.31 -27.78 34.95
N SER A 35 -14.37 -28.67 35.25
CA SER A 35 -13.15 -28.85 34.49
C SER A 35 -13.43 -29.26 33.04
N ASN A 36 -14.38 -30.15 32.78
CA ASN A 36 -14.76 -30.54 31.42
C ASN A 36 -15.38 -29.37 30.66
N THR A 37 -16.24 -28.58 31.31
CA THR A 37 -16.82 -27.36 30.69
C THR A 37 -15.74 -26.33 30.35
N GLU A 38 -14.77 -26.12 31.24
CA GLU A 38 -13.64 -25.23 30.99
C GLU A 38 -12.79 -25.71 29.81
N LEU A 39 -12.55 -27.00 29.67
CA LEU A 39 -11.85 -27.60 28.55
C LEU A 39 -12.61 -27.41 27.22
N GLU A 40 -13.93 -27.61 27.25
CA GLU A 40 -14.78 -27.35 26.06
C GLU A 40 -14.77 -25.89 25.65
N ILE A 41 -14.88 -24.97 26.62
CA ILE A 41 -14.77 -23.52 26.34
C ILE A 41 -13.40 -23.18 25.75
N ALA A 42 -12.31 -23.67 26.34
CA ALA A 42 -10.96 -23.43 25.86
C ALA A 42 -10.75 -24.01 24.45
N ALA A 43 -11.30 -25.20 24.19
CA ALA A 43 -11.23 -25.79 22.84
C ALA A 43 -12.01 -24.98 21.80
N ASN A 44 -13.20 -24.52 22.13
CA ASN A 44 -14.01 -23.67 21.25
C ASN A 44 -13.34 -22.31 21.01
N ASP A 45 -12.78 -21.68 22.03
CA ASP A 45 -12.02 -20.42 21.88
C ASP A 45 -10.80 -20.60 20.97
N MET A 46 -10.10 -21.72 21.09
CA MET A 46 -8.98 -22.05 20.23
C MET A 46 -9.40 -22.24 18.76
N ILE A 47 -10.51 -22.93 18.51
CA ILE A 47 -11.06 -23.10 17.16
C ILE A 47 -11.48 -21.74 16.60
N HIS A 48 -12.19 -20.93 17.37
CA HIS A 48 -12.60 -19.59 16.96
C HIS A 48 -11.41 -18.71 16.60
N LYS A 49 -10.36 -18.68 17.42
CA LYS A 49 -9.13 -17.93 17.14
C LYS A 49 -8.45 -18.38 15.86
N ARG A 50 -8.38 -19.70 15.61
CA ARG A 50 -7.81 -20.21 14.35
C ARG A 50 -8.62 -19.77 13.15
N CYS A 51 -9.93 -19.89 13.19
CA CYS A 51 -10.80 -19.43 12.11
C CYS A 51 -10.64 -17.93 11.88
N PHE A 52 -10.55 -17.14 12.95
CA PHE A 52 -10.31 -15.70 12.87
C PHE A 52 -8.99 -15.37 12.18
N TYR A 53 -7.87 -16.00 12.60
CA TYR A 53 -6.57 -15.77 11.94
C TYR A 53 -6.54 -16.25 10.48
N ASN A 54 -7.26 -17.33 10.17
CA ASN A 54 -7.42 -17.78 8.78
C ASN A 54 -8.17 -16.73 7.96
N ALA A 55 -9.26 -16.16 8.48
CA ALA A 55 -9.98 -15.08 7.83
C ALA A 55 -9.10 -13.83 7.64
N GLU A 56 -8.35 -13.42 8.67
CA GLU A 56 -7.40 -12.30 8.55
C GLU A 56 -6.29 -12.55 7.52
N SER A 57 -5.84 -13.80 7.41
CA SER A 57 -4.89 -14.20 6.38
C SER A 57 -5.47 -14.04 4.98
N GLY A 58 -6.76 -14.38 4.81
CA GLY A 58 -7.52 -14.13 3.58
C GLY A 58 -7.60 -12.64 3.25
N ILE A 59 -7.98 -11.80 4.20
CA ILE A 59 -8.00 -10.34 4.02
C ILE A 59 -6.62 -9.81 3.60
N SER A 60 -5.56 -10.27 4.26
CA SER A 60 -4.19 -9.84 3.94
C SER A 60 -3.78 -10.25 2.53
N SER A 61 -4.17 -11.44 2.08
CA SER A 61 -3.95 -11.93 0.73
C SER A 61 -4.75 -11.11 -0.29
N ALA A 62 -6.01 -10.80 0.00
CA ALA A 62 -6.86 -9.98 -0.86
C ALA A 62 -6.29 -8.57 -1.04
N LEU A 63 -5.95 -7.89 0.05
CA LEU A 63 -5.36 -6.55 0.01
C LEU A 63 -4.07 -6.49 -0.82
N LYS A 64 -3.29 -7.56 -0.82
CA LYS A 64 -2.06 -7.67 -1.62
C LYS A 64 -2.35 -7.91 -3.11
N LEU A 65 -3.40 -8.65 -3.42
CA LEU A 65 -3.75 -9.04 -4.79
C LEU A 65 -4.66 -8.02 -5.48
N LEU A 66 -5.43 -7.24 -4.72
CA LEU A 66 -6.37 -6.24 -5.26
C LEU A 66 -5.74 -5.32 -6.31
N PRO A 67 -4.54 -4.73 -6.12
CA PRO A 67 -3.93 -3.86 -7.11
C PRO A 67 -3.64 -4.58 -8.45
N SER A 68 -3.42 -5.89 -8.42
CA SER A 68 -3.16 -6.68 -9.64
C SER A 68 -4.44 -7.20 -10.31
N VAL A 69 -5.52 -7.32 -9.56
CA VAL A 69 -6.80 -7.84 -10.03
C VAL A 69 -7.67 -6.72 -10.59
N LEU A 70 -7.67 -5.56 -9.94
CA LEU A 70 -8.36 -4.35 -10.41
C LEU A 70 -7.51 -3.58 -11.45
N ASN A 71 -6.98 -4.29 -12.42
CA ASN A 71 -5.94 -3.86 -13.35
C ASN A 71 -6.30 -2.70 -14.29
N ASN A 72 -7.50 -2.17 -14.24
CA ASN A 72 -7.91 -1.05 -15.06
C ASN A 72 -8.17 0.17 -14.17
N GLU A 73 -7.42 1.25 -14.38
CA GLU A 73 -7.71 2.56 -13.82
C GLU A 73 -9.16 2.97 -14.05
N ASP A 74 -9.71 2.63 -15.23
CA ASP A 74 -11.12 2.81 -15.58
C ASP A 74 -12.09 2.08 -14.64
N GLN A 75 -11.67 1.02 -13.97
CA GLN A 75 -12.52 0.27 -13.04
C GLN A 75 -12.57 0.90 -11.65
N ILE A 76 -11.49 1.55 -11.22
CA ILE A 76 -11.43 2.22 -9.92
C ILE A 76 -12.18 3.55 -9.95
N ASP A 77 -12.05 4.30 -11.05
CA ASP A 77 -12.68 5.60 -11.24
C ASP A 77 -14.11 5.50 -11.81
N ASN A 78 -14.48 4.37 -12.38
CA ASN A 78 -15.78 4.21 -13.02
C ASN A 78 -16.80 3.58 -12.07
N ALA A 79 -17.64 4.42 -11.47
CA ALA A 79 -18.74 4.02 -10.57
C ALA A 79 -19.77 3.06 -11.22
N THR A 80 -19.62 2.74 -12.49
CA THR A 80 -20.52 1.86 -13.23
C THR A 80 -19.96 0.46 -13.47
N VAL A 81 -18.67 0.23 -13.19
CA VAL A 81 -18.03 -1.07 -13.43
C VAL A 81 -18.34 -2.02 -12.27
N ASP A 82 -18.93 -3.13 -12.65
CA ASP A 82 -19.18 -4.26 -11.76
C ASP A 82 -17.97 -5.16 -11.73
N TRP A 83 -17.28 -5.19 -10.62
CA TRP A 83 -16.26 -6.20 -10.39
C TRP A 83 -16.56 -6.96 -9.11
N GLU A 84 -16.60 -8.25 -9.24
CA GLU A 84 -16.68 -9.19 -8.13
C GLU A 84 -15.61 -10.25 -8.37
N GLY A 85 -14.85 -10.59 -7.37
CA GLY A 85 -13.81 -11.60 -7.47
C GLY A 85 -13.73 -12.44 -6.22
N ASP A 86 -13.50 -13.72 -6.43
CA ASP A 86 -13.31 -14.69 -5.37
C ASP A 86 -11.85 -15.13 -5.31
N ILE A 87 -11.30 -15.13 -4.12
CA ILE A 87 -9.97 -15.66 -3.83
C ILE A 87 -10.15 -16.73 -2.76
N SER A 88 -9.91 -17.99 -3.12
CA SER A 88 -10.03 -19.07 -2.15
C SER A 88 -8.71 -19.82 -1.97
N LYS A 89 -8.48 -20.29 -0.76
CA LYS A 89 -7.34 -21.13 -0.41
C LYS A 89 -7.75 -22.19 0.61
N THR A 90 -8.06 -23.37 0.12
CA THR A 90 -8.56 -24.49 0.91
C THR A 90 -7.53 -25.61 1.10
N ASP A 91 -6.50 -25.69 0.27
CA ASP A 91 -5.58 -26.82 0.20
C ASP A 91 -4.43 -26.73 1.21
N THR A 92 -4.24 -25.56 1.83
CA THR A 92 -3.14 -25.30 2.75
C THR A 92 -3.65 -24.53 3.97
N ILE A 93 -2.95 -24.67 5.08
CA ILE A 93 -3.17 -23.79 6.24
C ILE A 93 -2.47 -22.46 5.95
N PRO A 94 -3.16 -21.31 6.06
CA PRO A 94 -4.52 -21.11 6.55
C PRO A 94 -5.62 -21.48 5.55
N PHE A 95 -6.76 -21.94 6.08
CA PHE A 95 -7.98 -22.19 5.31
C PHE A 95 -8.82 -20.92 5.28
N TYR A 96 -9.01 -20.36 4.11
CA TYR A 96 -9.87 -19.18 3.91
C TYR A 96 -10.52 -19.18 2.54
N ASP A 97 -11.64 -18.47 2.49
CA ASP A 97 -12.36 -18.14 1.27
C ASP A 97 -12.67 -16.65 1.30
N VAL A 98 -12.33 -15.91 0.24
CA VAL A 98 -12.46 -14.46 0.21
C VAL A 98 -13.28 -14.05 -1.00
N SER A 99 -14.30 -13.27 -0.75
CA SER A 99 -15.05 -12.54 -1.77
C SER A 99 -14.79 -11.04 -1.65
N ILE A 100 -14.65 -10.38 -2.79
CA ILE A 100 -14.47 -8.94 -2.87
C ILE A 100 -15.65 -8.38 -3.66
N ASN A 101 -16.30 -7.40 -3.09
CA ASN A 101 -17.47 -6.78 -3.68
C ASN A 101 -17.24 -5.28 -3.87
N HIS A 102 -17.20 -4.87 -5.13
CA HIS A 102 -17.08 -3.47 -5.52
C HIS A 102 -18.43 -2.73 -5.45
N LYS A 103 -19.56 -3.46 -5.48
CA LYS A 103 -20.90 -2.92 -5.37
C LYS A 103 -21.49 -3.21 -4.00
N THR A 104 -21.64 -2.23 -3.17
CA THR A 104 -21.96 -2.47 -1.76
C THR A 104 -23.35 -2.03 -1.33
N GLN A 105 -24.00 -1.11 -2.02
CA GLN A 105 -25.35 -0.67 -1.68
C GLN A 105 -26.24 -0.54 -2.92
N GLY A 106 -27.21 -1.44 -3.06
CA GLY A 106 -28.20 -1.36 -4.15
C GLY A 106 -27.60 -1.40 -5.55
N GLY A 107 -26.48 -2.08 -5.75
CA GLY A 107 -25.80 -2.15 -7.03
C GLY A 107 -24.94 -0.91 -7.38
N LYS A 108 -24.68 -0.03 -6.40
CA LYS A 108 -23.86 1.16 -6.59
C LYS A 108 -22.55 1.05 -5.79
N VAL A 109 -21.47 1.56 -6.36
CA VAL A 109 -20.18 1.67 -5.69
C VAL A 109 -20.31 2.52 -4.43
N LEU A 110 -19.69 2.05 -3.36
CA LEU A 110 -19.65 2.77 -2.09
C LEU A 110 -18.41 3.68 -2.06
N PHE A 111 -18.63 4.93 -1.76
CA PHE A 111 -17.58 5.93 -1.55
C PHE A 111 -17.53 6.34 -0.09
N TYR A 112 -16.36 6.78 0.35
CA TYR A 112 -16.11 7.34 1.67
C TYR A 112 -15.55 8.74 1.52
N GLY A 113 -16.32 9.74 1.91
CA GLY A 113 -15.98 11.14 1.71
C GLY A 113 -16.89 12.08 2.48
N ASP A 114 -16.53 13.37 2.48
CA ASP A 114 -17.34 14.44 3.05
C ASP A 114 -18.44 14.84 2.05
N THR A 115 -19.67 14.46 2.35
CA THR A 115 -20.81 14.65 1.44
C THR A 115 -21.49 16.01 1.58
N ASN A 116 -21.25 16.73 2.67
CA ASN A 116 -21.97 17.94 3.03
C ASN A 116 -21.07 19.14 3.36
N GLY A 117 -19.74 18.95 3.37
CA GLY A 117 -18.77 20.01 3.64
C GLY A 117 -18.55 20.31 5.13
N ASP A 118 -18.95 19.40 6.01
CA ASP A 118 -18.78 19.55 7.46
C ASP A 118 -17.45 18.96 7.99
N TYR A 119 -16.59 18.48 7.07
CA TYR A 119 -15.31 17.80 7.35
C TYR A 119 -15.45 16.43 8.04
N LEU A 120 -16.64 15.87 8.11
CA LEU A 120 -16.87 14.50 8.57
C LEU A 120 -16.97 13.56 7.38
N LEU A 121 -16.26 12.44 7.45
CA LEU A 121 -16.25 11.46 6.37
C LEU A 121 -17.38 10.47 6.57
N GLU A 122 -18.20 10.30 5.53
CA GLU A 122 -19.37 9.42 5.51
C GLU A 122 -19.35 8.46 4.33
N TYR A 123 -20.07 7.34 4.47
CA TYR A 123 -20.31 6.45 3.34
C TYR A 123 -21.45 7.00 2.47
N ASN A 124 -21.22 6.99 1.16
CA ASN A 124 -22.21 7.46 0.20
C ASN A 124 -22.14 6.66 -1.11
N THR A 125 -23.18 6.80 -1.90
CA THR A 125 -23.29 6.22 -3.26
C THR A 125 -23.33 7.31 -4.34
N ASN A 126 -22.96 8.54 -3.98
CA ASN A 126 -23.02 9.72 -4.84
C ASN A 126 -21.70 9.98 -5.57
N GLY A 127 -20.67 9.17 -5.33
CA GLY A 127 -19.36 9.32 -5.93
C GLY A 127 -18.48 10.38 -5.25
N ILE A 128 -18.80 10.77 -4.00
CA ILE A 128 -18.02 11.79 -3.29
C ILE A 128 -16.97 11.13 -2.41
N GLY A 129 -15.70 11.44 -2.66
CA GLY A 129 -14.57 10.89 -1.91
C GLY A 129 -13.89 9.72 -2.61
N TYR A 130 -13.45 8.73 -1.86
CA TYR A 130 -12.70 7.58 -2.36
C TYR A 130 -13.59 6.35 -2.49
N PRO A 131 -13.48 5.57 -3.58
CA PRO A 131 -14.16 4.30 -3.69
C PRO A 131 -13.67 3.32 -2.61
N VAL A 132 -14.60 2.54 -2.06
CA VAL A 132 -14.32 1.56 -0.99
C VAL A 132 -14.70 0.18 -1.46
N GLU A 133 -13.75 -0.75 -1.38
CA GLU A 133 -13.98 -2.17 -1.60
C GLU A 133 -14.40 -2.84 -0.30
N ILE A 134 -15.41 -3.70 -0.36
CA ILE A 134 -15.75 -4.58 0.76
C ILE A 134 -15.16 -5.95 0.51
N ILE A 135 -14.32 -6.38 1.41
CA ILE A 135 -13.69 -7.69 1.43
C ILE A 135 -14.34 -8.51 2.53
N GLU A 136 -14.99 -9.59 2.16
CA GLU A 136 -15.49 -10.59 3.09
C GLU A 136 -14.55 -11.80 3.06
N SER A 137 -14.07 -12.23 4.22
CA SER A 137 -13.24 -13.41 4.33
C SER A 137 -13.86 -14.41 5.31
N LEU A 138 -14.12 -15.61 4.83
CA LEU A 138 -14.54 -16.75 5.62
C LEU A 138 -13.31 -17.56 6.00
N GLY A 139 -12.94 -17.53 7.28
CA GLY A 139 -11.92 -18.42 7.84
C GLY A 139 -12.54 -19.70 8.37
N THR A 140 -11.93 -20.84 8.08
CA THR A 140 -12.39 -22.16 8.50
C THR A 140 -11.29 -22.91 9.26
N ASP A 141 -11.68 -23.91 10.03
CA ASP A 141 -10.79 -24.87 10.72
C ASP A 141 -11.19 -26.29 10.33
N TYR A 142 -10.25 -27.22 10.38
CA TYR A 142 -10.46 -28.64 10.07
C TYR A 142 -11.54 -29.33 10.94
N ARG A 143 -11.95 -28.69 12.05
CA ARG A 143 -13.04 -29.15 12.94
C ARG A 143 -14.40 -28.58 12.57
N GLY A 144 -14.47 -27.82 11.47
CA GLY A 144 -15.73 -27.22 10.98
C GLY A 144 -16.10 -25.89 11.62
N GLY A 145 -15.22 -25.30 12.45
CA GLY A 145 -15.39 -23.92 12.91
C GLY A 145 -15.36 -22.95 11.74
N LYS A 146 -16.10 -21.85 11.86
CA LYS A 146 -16.19 -20.79 10.83
C LYS A 146 -16.22 -19.42 11.48
N VAL A 147 -15.52 -18.48 10.89
CA VAL A 147 -15.54 -17.05 11.26
C VAL A 147 -15.54 -16.22 10.01
N ILE A 148 -16.45 -15.26 9.91
CA ILE A 148 -16.48 -14.29 8.84
C ILE A 148 -15.90 -12.98 9.36
N VAL A 149 -15.00 -12.37 8.56
CA VAL A 149 -14.44 -11.05 8.81
C VAL A 149 -14.71 -10.18 7.60
N ASN A 150 -15.32 -9.02 7.82
CA ASN A 150 -15.57 -8.03 6.79
C ASN A 150 -14.64 -6.84 6.98
N VAL A 151 -14.07 -6.37 5.89
CA VAL A 151 -13.14 -5.24 5.86
C VAL A 151 -13.55 -4.27 4.76
N GLY A 152 -13.66 -2.99 5.11
CA GLY A 152 -13.68 -1.91 4.13
C GLY A 152 -12.25 -1.50 3.80
N ALA A 153 -11.89 -1.50 2.54
CA ALA A 153 -10.58 -1.10 2.04
C ALA A 153 -10.72 0.01 1.02
N ARG A 154 -9.92 1.06 1.15
CA ARG A 154 -9.80 2.11 0.14
C ARG A 154 -8.52 1.95 -0.65
N TYR A 155 -8.60 2.29 -1.93
CA TYR A 155 -7.42 2.44 -2.77
C TYR A 155 -6.61 3.65 -2.33
N GLU A 156 -5.31 3.50 -2.24
CA GLU A 156 -4.37 4.55 -1.94
C GLU A 156 -3.33 4.60 -3.04
N GLU A 157 -3.39 5.68 -3.81
CA GLU A 157 -2.45 5.93 -4.90
C GLU A 157 -1.02 6.00 -4.38
N ALA A 158 -0.09 5.41 -5.13
CA ALA A 158 1.31 5.44 -4.78
C ALA A 158 1.87 6.86 -4.84
N PHE A 159 1.53 7.58 -5.91
CA PHE A 159 1.95 8.95 -6.16
C PHE A 159 1.01 9.57 -7.19
N PRO A 160 0.81 10.90 -7.18
CA PRO A 160 0.08 11.57 -8.24
C PRO A 160 0.89 11.49 -9.54
N MET A 161 0.20 11.21 -10.66
CA MET A 161 0.85 11.16 -11.96
C MET A 161 1.42 12.54 -12.31
N PRO A 162 2.71 12.62 -12.71
CA PRO A 162 3.29 13.86 -13.18
C PRO A 162 2.59 14.39 -14.43
N LYS A 163 2.45 15.72 -14.52
CA LYS A 163 1.80 16.40 -15.64
C LYS A 163 2.81 16.85 -16.72
N ALA A 164 4.07 16.49 -16.59
CA ALA A 164 5.14 16.83 -17.51
C ALA A 164 6.26 15.79 -17.49
N ALA A 165 7.08 15.75 -18.53
CA ALA A 165 8.30 14.97 -18.54
C ALA A 165 9.31 15.50 -17.50
N LEU A 166 9.42 16.81 -17.40
CA LEU A 166 10.22 17.50 -16.40
C LEU A 166 9.36 18.55 -15.67
N TRP A 167 9.17 18.36 -14.37
CA TRP A 167 8.47 19.32 -13.51
C TRP A 167 9.46 19.95 -12.55
N VAL A 168 9.61 21.28 -12.62
CA VAL A 168 10.58 22.02 -11.83
C VAL A 168 9.91 23.05 -10.91
N GLY A 169 10.50 23.24 -9.73
CA GLY A 169 10.05 24.25 -8.79
C GLY A 169 10.45 25.65 -9.23
N ASP A 170 11.60 25.82 -9.89
CA ASP A 170 12.17 27.13 -10.22
C ASP A 170 12.85 27.12 -11.60
N ASP A 171 14.18 27.23 -11.69
CA ASP A 171 14.91 27.50 -12.91
C ASP A 171 15.36 26.24 -13.68
N VAL A 172 15.41 26.33 -15.01
CA VAL A 172 16.01 25.31 -15.88
C VAL A 172 17.14 25.93 -16.71
N TYR A 173 18.32 25.33 -16.60
CA TYR A 173 19.51 25.70 -17.35
C TYR A 173 20.02 24.53 -18.18
N ALA A 174 19.83 24.58 -19.49
CA ALA A 174 20.25 23.52 -20.40
C ALA A 174 20.89 24.15 -21.66
N ASN A 175 22.08 24.73 -21.49
CA ASN A 175 22.78 25.43 -22.53
C ASN A 175 23.73 24.51 -23.31
N GLY A 176 23.58 24.45 -24.62
CA GLY A 176 24.47 23.72 -25.53
C GLY A 176 24.38 22.21 -25.42
N VAL A 177 23.24 21.69 -25.08
CA VAL A 177 22.99 20.28 -24.84
C VAL A 177 22.47 19.60 -26.09
N SER A 178 23.05 18.45 -26.45
CA SER A 178 22.43 17.51 -27.38
C SER A 178 21.55 16.55 -26.55
N GLY A 179 20.29 16.88 -26.38
CA GLY A 179 19.34 16.05 -25.63
C GLY A 179 17.95 16.59 -25.80
N SER A 180 16.97 15.82 -25.40
CA SER A 180 15.56 16.14 -25.57
C SER A 180 14.78 15.98 -24.25
N VAL A 181 13.83 16.90 -24.05
CA VAL A 181 12.79 16.73 -23.00
C VAL A 181 11.46 16.71 -23.73
N LEU A 182 10.79 15.56 -23.71
CA LEU A 182 9.61 15.31 -24.53
C LEU A 182 8.44 14.89 -23.63
N GLY A 183 7.39 15.67 -23.65
CA GLY A 183 6.09 15.34 -23.03
C GLY A 183 5.35 14.22 -23.76
N GLU A 184 5.78 13.90 -24.96
CA GLU A 184 5.35 12.71 -25.69
C GLU A 184 6.07 11.47 -25.17
N GLY A 185 5.41 10.33 -25.26
CA GLY A 185 6.05 9.05 -24.95
C GLY A 185 7.21 8.73 -25.89
N PRO A 186 8.07 7.77 -25.51
CA PRO A 186 9.10 7.27 -26.39
C PRO A 186 8.46 6.69 -27.66
N PRO A 187 9.18 6.68 -28.79
CA PRO A 187 8.63 6.21 -30.06
C PRO A 187 7.97 4.83 -29.96
N GLY A 188 6.68 4.77 -30.29
CA GLY A 188 5.88 3.54 -30.22
C GLY A 188 5.01 3.39 -28.97
N ASN A 189 5.07 4.32 -28.03
CA ASN A 189 4.14 4.39 -26.89
C ASN A 189 3.05 5.43 -27.15
N GLU A 190 1.79 5.01 -26.99
CA GLU A 190 0.63 5.92 -27.07
C GLU A 190 0.38 6.55 -25.70
N CYS A 191 1.23 7.48 -25.30
CA CYS A 191 1.00 8.28 -24.10
C CYS A 191 0.14 9.52 -24.42
N PRO A 192 -0.67 10.01 -23.48
CA PRO A 192 -1.29 11.31 -23.62
C PRO A 192 -0.20 12.39 -23.67
N ASP A 193 -0.38 13.39 -24.53
CA ASP A 193 0.52 14.53 -24.61
C ASP A 193 0.46 15.32 -23.29
N VAL A 194 1.59 15.45 -22.65
CA VAL A 194 1.78 16.30 -21.46
C VAL A 194 2.79 17.40 -21.77
N ALA A 195 2.97 18.35 -20.89
CA ALA A 195 3.98 19.38 -21.06
C ALA A 195 5.39 18.77 -21.09
N ASP A 196 6.27 19.29 -21.95
CA ASP A 196 7.68 18.92 -21.93
C ASP A 196 8.29 19.37 -20.61
N ILE A 197 8.14 20.66 -20.29
CA ILE A 197 8.62 21.26 -19.05
C ILE A 197 7.48 22.00 -18.36
N LEU A 198 7.21 21.66 -17.12
CA LEU A 198 6.28 22.36 -16.24
C LEU A 198 7.06 23.09 -15.15
N TYR A 199 6.76 24.36 -14.91
CA TYR A 199 7.42 25.15 -13.88
C TYR A 199 6.43 25.84 -12.95
N ASN A 200 6.82 26.01 -11.69
CA ASN A 200 5.93 26.46 -10.61
C ASN A 200 6.10 27.96 -10.28
N SER A 201 7.11 28.62 -10.79
CA SER A 201 7.35 30.04 -10.52
C SER A 201 7.22 30.87 -11.79
N PRO A 202 6.41 31.93 -11.83
CA PRO A 202 6.30 32.81 -12.97
C PRO A 202 7.58 33.64 -13.22
N LEU A 203 8.54 33.59 -12.29
CA LEU A 203 9.85 34.24 -12.41
C LEU A 203 10.95 33.25 -12.83
N SER A 204 10.61 31.97 -13.04
CA SER A 204 11.58 30.95 -13.45
C SER A 204 12.25 31.31 -14.78
N VAL A 205 13.56 31.13 -14.82
CA VAL A 205 14.37 31.28 -16.01
C VAL A 205 14.47 29.95 -16.73
N ILE A 206 13.83 29.83 -17.89
CA ILE A 206 13.94 28.65 -18.74
C ILE A 206 14.93 28.92 -19.85
N GLN A 207 16.14 28.40 -19.72
CA GLN A 207 17.19 28.48 -20.77
C GLN A 207 17.43 27.06 -21.30
N TYR A 208 16.60 26.63 -22.22
CA TYR A 208 16.69 25.33 -22.85
C TYR A 208 16.91 25.45 -24.36
N THR A 209 17.95 24.79 -24.87
CA THR A 209 18.35 24.80 -26.28
C THR A 209 18.32 23.41 -26.93
N GLY A 210 17.86 22.40 -26.20
CA GLY A 210 17.67 21.05 -26.71
C GLY A 210 16.40 20.92 -27.56
N ASP A 211 16.13 19.68 -28.01
CA ASP A 211 14.90 19.36 -28.71
C ASP A 211 13.77 19.14 -27.68
N THR A 212 12.67 19.86 -27.85
CA THR A 212 11.46 19.77 -27.03
C THR A 212 10.27 19.27 -27.86
N GLY A 213 10.49 18.55 -28.92
CA GLY A 213 9.38 18.06 -29.75
C GLY A 213 8.35 19.13 -30.15
N HIS A 214 7.55 19.56 -29.20
CA HIS A 214 6.50 20.58 -29.40
C HIS A 214 6.75 21.92 -28.68
N GLU A 215 7.88 22.10 -27.99
CA GLU A 215 8.20 23.30 -27.19
C GLU A 215 7.08 23.65 -26.17
N TRP A 216 6.49 22.66 -25.55
CA TRP A 216 5.39 22.87 -24.62
C TRP A 216 5.88 23.14 -23.20
N PHE A 217 6.13 24.42 -22.95
CA PHE A 217 6.40 24.93 -21.61
C PHE A 217 5.10 25.41 -20.97
N ALA A 218 4.77 24.89 -19.82
CA ALA A 218 3.56 25.27 -19.10
C ALA A 218 3.87 25.77 -17.69
N TYR A 219 3.14 26.79 -17.26
CA TYR A 219 3.13 27.26 -15.88
C TYR A 219 1.97 26.63 -15.13
N ASP A 220 2.25 26.07 -13.96
CA ASP A 220 1.23 25.56 -13.05
C ASP A 220 1.65 25.94 -11.62
N ASP A 221 0.83 26.71 -10.91
CA ASP A 221 1.04 27.12 -9.53
C ASP A 221 0.78 25.98 -8.52
N SER A 222 0.26 24.84 -8.99
CA SER A 222 0.12 23.66 -8.17
C SER A 222 1.49 23.06 -7.88
N LEU A 223 1.86 22.97 -6.62
CA LEU A 223 3.03 22.22 -6.20
C LEU A 223 2.77 20.73 -6.39
N TYR A 224 3.75 20.01 -6.90
CA TYR A 224 3.69 18.55 -6.87
C TYR A 224 3.54 18.12 -5.40
N PRO A 225 2.55 17.28 -5.07
CA PRO A 225 2.26 16.96 -3.67
C PRO A 225 3.33 16.01 -3.08
N TYR A 226 4.50 16.58 -2.86
CA TYR A 226 5.65 15.88 -2.28
C TYR A 226 5.32 15.24 -0.93
N SER A 227 4.41 15.85 -0.16
CA SER A 227 3.96 15.32 1.12
C SER A 227 3.29 13.93 1.04
N LEU A 228 2.68 13.60 -0.12
CA LEU A 228 2.14 12.25 -0.34
C LEU A 228 3.27 11.20 -0.46
N ILE A 229 4.46 11.64 -0.84
CA ILE A 229 5.64 10.80 -1.00
C ILE A 229 6.34 10.57 0.36
N ASP A 230 6.11 11.42 1.35
CA ASP A 230 6.65 11.26 2.70
C ASP A 230 6.29 9.89 3.32
N ASN A 231 5.13 9.34 2.96
CA ASN A 231 4.75 8.00 3.38
C ASN A 231 5.70 6.91 2.87
N TYR A 232 6.28 7.10 1.67
CA TYR A 232 7.28 6.21 1.09
C TYR A 232 8.66 6.51 1.66
N PHE A 233 8.98 7.77 1.98
CA PHE A 233 10.26 8.16 2.57
C PHE A 233 10.57 7.36 3.83
N ASN A 234 9.59 7.12 4.67
CA ASN A 234 9.81 6.42 5.93
C ASN A 234 9.82 4.89 5.82
N ARG A 235 9.36 4.33 4.70
CA ARG A 235 9.19 2.89 4.50
C ARG A 235 10.14 2.29 3.46
N SER A 236 10.78 3.13 2.64
CA SER A 236 11.66 2.67 1.57
C SER A 236 13.07 2.42 2.08
N PRO A 237 13.79 1.47 1.48
CA PRO A 237 15.18 1.24 1.83
C PRO A 237 16.01 2.51 1.59
N LEU A 238 16.75 2.90 2.61
CA LEU A 238 17.68 4.01 2.51
C LEU A 238 18.91 3.55 1.74
N LEU A 239 19.32 4.31 0.73
CA LEU A 239 20.61 4.15 0.10
C LEU A 239 21.69 4.46 1.13
N SER A 240 22.64 3.54 1.31
CA SER A 240 23.63 3.60 2.38
C SER A 240 24.81 4.53 2.06
N GLU A 241 24.99 4.84 0.77
CA GLU A 241 26.09 5.63 0.27
C GLU A 241 25.57 6.90 -0.42
N SER A 242 26.42 7.90 -0.49
CA SER A 242 26.13 9.14 -1.24
C SER A 242 26.62 9.08 -2.69
N GLN A 243 27.32 8.01 -3.08
CA GLN A 243 27.83 7.81 -4.44
C GLN A 243 27.66 6.35 -4.86
N TYR A 244 27.13 6.16 -6.05
CA TYR A 244 26.95 4.86 -6.70
C TYR A 244 27.57 4.86 -8.08
N SER A 245 28.20 3.75 -8.46
CA SER A 245 28.84 3.61 -9.77
C SER A 245 28.68 2.20 -10.31
N ASN A 246 28.21 2.09 -11.56
CA ASN A 246 27.98 0.83 -12.26
C ASN A 246 26.95 -0.09 -11.53
N GLU A 247 25.95 0.51 -10.94
CA GLU A 247 24.89 -0.20 -10.20
C GLU A 247 23.66 -0.41 -11.09
N THR A 248 22.93 -1.49 -10.79
CA THR A 248 21.61 -1.72 -11.33
C THR A 248 20.59 -1.66 -10.19
N PHE A 249 19.80 -0.61 -10.18
CA PHE A 249 18.76 -0.39 -9.18
C PHE A 249 17.46 -1.07 -9.62
N ALA A 250 17.12 -2.21 -9.01
CA ALA A 250 15.92 -3.00 -9.31
C ALA A 250 15.87 -3.56 -10.76
N SER A 251 14.73 -4.07 -11.17
CA SER A 251 14.47 -4.62 -12.51
C SER A 251 13.10 -4.20 -13.03
N PRO A 252 12.84 -4.35 -14.34
CA PRO A 252 11.53 -4.04 -14.92
C PRO A 252 10.38 -4.83 -14.32
N GLU A 253 10.66 -6.07 -13.86
CA GLU A 253 9.66 -6.97 -13.26
C GLU A 253 9.36 -6.61 -11.81
N GLU A 254 10.38 -6.08 -11.10
CA GLU A 254 10.28 -5.73 -9.67
C GLU A 254 10.83 -4.32 -9.41
N PRO A 255 10.11 -3.28 -9.88
CA PRO A 255 10.52 -1.90 -9.61
C PRO A 255 10.43 -1.59 -8.11
N LYS A 256 11.36 -0.79 -7.62
CA LYS A 256 11.47 -0.46 -6.18
C LYS A 256 11.50 1.04 -5.94
N VAL A 257 11.27 1.41 -4.69
CA VAL A 257 11.45 2.79 -4.23
C VAL A 257 12.79 2.88 -3.51
N PHE A 258 13.65 3.75 -3.98
CA PHE A 258 14.94 4.06 -3.39
C PHE A 258 14.92 5.46 -2.79
N ARG A 259 15.57 5.62 -1.66
CA ARG A 259 15.64 6.90 -0.96
C ARG A 259 17.06 7.24 -0.60
N ALA A 260 17.50 8.44 -0.98
CA ALA A 260 18.74 9.05 -0.51
C ALA A 260 18.41 10.19 0.46
N LYS A 261 19.10 10.21 1.60
CA LYS A 261 19.03 11.32 2.56
C LYS A 261 20.27 12.21 2.36
N GLY A 262 20.02 13.40 1.83
CA GLY A 262 21.10 14.32 1.44
C GLY A 262 21.50 14.13 -0.04
N ASP A 263 22.63 14.68 -0.39
CA ASP A 263 23.12 14.69 -1.78
C ASP A 263 23.49 13.29 -2.26
N LEU A 264 23.17 13.03 -3.54
CA LEU A 264 23.42 11.75 -4.20
C LEU A 264 24.15 11.96 -5.52
N GLU A 265 25.22 11.22 -5.75
CA GLU A 265 25.90 11.13 -7.02
C GLU A 265 25.74 9.72 -7.62
N ILE A 266 25.28 9.64 -8.87
CA ILE A 266 25.14 8.37 -9.59
C ILE A 266 25.98 8.41 -10.84
N ARG A 267 26.76 7.35 -11.09
CA ARG A 267 27.61 7.21 -12.28
C ARG A 267 27.35 5.88 -12.97
N ALA A 268 27.19 5.92 -14.29
CA ALA A 268 27.13 4.74 -15.14
C ALA A 268 26.19 3.65 -14.59
N SER A 269 24.94 3.99 -14.31
CA SER A 269 24.01 3.13 -13.60
C SER A 269 22.64 3.10 -14.26
N ASP A 270 21.93 1.98 -14.10
CA ASP A 270 20.58 1.77 -14.61
C ASP A 270 19.60 1.58 -13.44
N GLY A 271 18.32 1.95 -13.64
CA GLY A 271 17.33 1.76 -12.57
C GLY A 271 15.88 1.69 -13.03
N TYR A 272 15.07 1.04 -12.19
CA TYR A 272 13.63 0.87 -12.39
C TYR A 272 12.89 1.16 -11.09
N GLY A 273 12.01 2.15 -11.12
CA GLY A 273 11.21 2.46 -9.94
C GLY A 273 11.12 3.94 -9.61
N ILE A 274 11.03 4.24 -8.32
CA ILE A 274 11.05 5.62 -7.81
C ILE A 274 12.40 5.89 -7.13
N LEU A 275 13.05 6.97 -7.52
CA LEU A 275 14.23 7.50 -6.84
C LEU A 275 13.84 8.80 -6.12
N LEU A 276 13.90 8.78 -4.79
CA LEU A 276 13.62 9.91 -3.93
C LEU A 276 14.95 10.45 -3.37
N VAL A 277 15.27 11.70 -3.65
CA VAL A 277 16.49 12.36 -3.16
C VAL A 277 16.13 13.57 -2.32
N ASP A 278 16.41 13.48 -1.02
CA ASP A 278 16.21 14.58 -0.07
C ASP A 278 17.49 15.44 0.03
N GLY A 279 17.88 15.98 -1.10
CA GLY A 279 19.11 16.74 -1.34
C GLY A 279 19.32 16.95 -2.82
N ASN A 280 20.55 17.22 -3.25
CA ASN A 280 20.90 17.38 -4.64
C ASN A 280 21.18 16.03 -5.31
N LEU A 281 20.81 15.91 -6.59
CA LEU A 281 21.15 14.76 -7.41
C LEU A 281 22.13 15.18 -8.52
N GLU A 282 23.29 14.54 -8.58
CA GLU A 282 24.21 14.67 -9.71
C GLU A 282 24.34 13.33 -10.44
N VAL A 283 24.10 13.35 -11.76
CA VAL A 283 24.20 12.18 -12.64
C VAL A 283 25.37 12.35 -13.59
N LYS A 284 26.28 11.37 -13.61
CA LYS A 284 27.51 11.36 -14.42
C LYS A 284 27.64 10.08 -15.26
N GLY A 285 28.15 10.21 -16.48
CA GLY A 285 28.36 9.05 -17.35
C GLY A 285 27.06 8.49 -17.91
N ASP A 286 27.07 7.22 -18.30
CA ASP A 286 25.89 6.55 -18.82
C ASP A 286 24.84 6.38 -17.71
N PHE A 287 23.58 6.69 -18.01
CA PHE A 287 22.50 6.58 -17.02
C PHE A 287 21.18 6.26 -17.72
N LEU A 288 20.52 5.23 -17.25
CA LEU A 288 19.21 4.83 -17.75
C LEU A 288 18.25 4.63 -16.58
N TRP A 289 17.16 5.39 -16.56
CA TRP A 289 16.14 5.26 -15.53
C TRP A 289 14.76 5.05 -16.12
N HIS A 290 14.02 4.08 -15.61
CA HIS A 290 12.63 3.86 -15.95
C HIS A 290 11.74 4.09 -14.73
N GLY A 291 10.93 5.15 -14.76
CA GLY A 291 10.00 5.49 -13.71
C GLY A 291 10.09 6.94 -13.26
N LEU A 292 10.00 7.17 -11.96
CA LEU A 292 9.87 8.52 -11.40
C LEU A 292 11.10 8.89 -10.58
N ILE A 293 11.66 10.07 -10.85
CA ILE A 293 12.73 10.66 -10.04
C ILE A 293 12.19 11.91 -9.37
N ILE A 294 12.31 11.99 -8.05
CA ILE A 294 11.87 13.15 -7.26
C ILE A 294 13.02 13.65 -6.42
N ILE A 295 13.30 14.94 -6.55
CA ILE A 295 14.47 15.59 -5.97
C ILE A 295 14.01 16.82 -5.19
N ASN A 296 14.39 16.91 -3.92
CA ASN A 296 14.10 18.07 -3.07
C ASN A 296 15.16 19.17 -3.16
N GLY A 297 16.25 18.95 -3.88
CA GLY A 297 17.34 19.90 -4.14
C GLY A 297 17.53 20.16 -5.62
N ASP A 298 18.74 20.57 -5.97
CA ASP A 298 19.14 20.80 -7.36
C ASP A 298 19.37 19.47 -8.09
N PHE A 299 19.03 19.46 -9.37
CA PHE A 299 19.29 18.34 -10.26
C PHE A 299 20.32 18.72 -11.32
N ARG A 300 21.37 17.93 -11.44
CA ARG A 300 22.45 18.18 -12.37
C ARG A 300 22.84 16.94 -13.16
N PHE A 301 22.86 17.09 -14.50
CA PHE A 301 23.53 16.16 -15.39
C PHE A 301 24.88 16.73 -15.77
N SER A 302 25.97 15.94 -15.63
CA SER A 302 27.30 16.38 -15.98
C SER A 302 28.10 15.26 -16.66
N GLY A 303 29.17 15.64 -17.38
CA GLY A 303 30.05 14.73 -18.11
C GLY A 303 29.40 14.11 -19.36
N GLY A 304 30.18 13.32 -20.07
CA GLY A 304 29.76 12.57 -21.26
C GLY A 304 28.97 11.32 -20.90
N GLY A 305 28.59 10.54 -21.91
CA GLY A 305 27.80 9.32 -21.78
C GLY A 305 26.33 9.53 -22.19
N ASN A 306 25.66 8.41 -22.46
CA ASN A 306 24.26 8.41 -22.83
C ASN A 306 23.41 8.46 -21.56
N LYS A 307 22.55 9.45 -21.46
CA LYS A 307 21.63 9.58 -20.33
C LYS A 307 20.21 9.61 -20.84
N ALA A 308 19.38 8.71 -20.34
CA ALA A 308 17.97 8.68 -20.69
C ALA A 308 17.11 8.40 -19.46
N ILE A 309 15.98 9.09 -19.38
CA ILE A 309 14.95 8.86 -18.38
C ILE A 309 13.64 8.59 -19.12
N TYR A 310 13.08 7.41 -18.91
CA TYR A 310 11.77 6.99 -19.39
C TYR A 310 10.77 7.03 -18.25
N GLY A 311 10.00 8.10 -18.17
CA GLY A 311 9.07 8.34 -17.05
C GLY A 311 8.88 9.81 -16.80
N ALA A 312 9.25 10.29 -15.63
CA ALA A 312 9.20 11.71 -15.30
C ALA A 312 10.24 12.09 -14.25
N VAL A 313 10.61 13.37 -14.26
CA VAL A 313 11.44 14.00 -13.25
C VAL A 313 10.68 15.13 -12.58
N VAL A 314 10.68 15.14 -11.25
CA VAL A 314 10.14 16.22 -10.42
C VAL A 314 11.26 16.78 -9.56
N ALA A 315 11.68 18.00 -9.85
CA ALA A 315 12.69 18.70 -9.07
C ALA A 315 12.05 19.87 -8.31
N VAL A 316 11.82 19.67 -7.02
CA VAL A 316 11.15 20.66 -6.16
C VAL A 316 12.09 21.79 -5.74
N GLY A 317 13.41 21.56 -5.85
CA GLY A 317 14.45 22.53 -5.51
C GLY A 317 14.61 23.65 -6.53
N SER A 318 15.69 24.41 -6.38
CA SER A 318 15.85 25.71 -7.04
C SER A 318 16.35 25.65 -8.48
N ALA A 319 17.02 24.56 -8.92
CA ALA A 319 17.51 24.52 -10.30
C ALA A 319 17.68 23.11 -10.86
N VAL A 320 17.37 22.99 -12.14
CA VAL A 320 17.78 21.84 -12.98
C VAL A 320 18.85 22.28 -13.95
N ARG A 321 20.01 21.61 -13.96
CA ARG A 321 21.16 21.91 -14.82
C ARG A 321 21.51 20.73 -15.70
N MET A 322 21.47 20.93 -16.99
CA MET A 322 21.81 19.92 -17.99
C MET A 322 23.09 20.33 -18.73
N ASP A 323 24.24 19.97 -18.13
CA ASP A 323 25.57 20.29 -18.72
C ASP A 323 26.07 19.19 -19.69
N GLY A 324 25.27 18.15 -19.90
CA GLY A 324 25.57 17.03 -20.82
C GLY A 324 24.30 16.56 -21.50
N GLY A 325 24.41 15.86 -22.61
CA GLY A 325 23.24 15.30 -23.32
C GLY A 325 22.41 14.39 -22.39
N VAL A 326 21.12 14.64 -22.34
CA VAL A 326 20.16 13.81 -21.62
C VAL A 326 18.83 13.82 -22.36
N ASP A 327 18.23 12.66 -22.48
CA ASP A 327 16.90 12.51 -23.03
C ASP A 327 15.91 12.18 -21.89
N ILE A 328 14.87 12.97 -21.74
CA ILE A 328 13.78 12.76 -20.78
C ILE A 328 12.49 12.58 -21.57
N TYR A 329 11.94 11.38 -21.54
CA TYR A 329 10.69 11.04 -22.22
C TYR A 329 9.61 10.81 -21.16
N TYR A 330 8.45 11.45 -21.32
CA TYR A 330 7.29 11.10 -20.52
C TYR A 330 6.79 9.72 -20.90
N ASP A 331 7.09 8.71 -20.10
CA ASP A 331 6.65 7.35 -20.36
C ASP A 331 5.51 6.96 -19.43
N CYS A 332 4.29 7.20 -19.89
CA CYS A 332 3.07 6.86 -19.16
C CYS A 332 2.96 5.36 -18.87
N THR A 333 3.53 4.50 -19.71
CA THR A 333 3.50 3.05 -19.53
C THR A 333 4.35 2.64 -18.33
N SER A 334 5.57 3.13 -18.25
CA SER A 334 6.45 2.89 -17.09
C SER A 334 5.86 3.50 -15.82
N LEU A 335 5.33 4.72 -15.88
CA LEU A 335 4.71 5.40 -14.75
C LEU A 335 3.45 4.67 -14.26
N SER A 336 2.54 4.27 -15.16
CA SER A 336 1.33 3.52 -14.81
C SER A 336 1.64 2.14 -14.24
N LYS A 337 2.64 1.43 -14.79
CA LYS A 337 3.10 0.17 -14.24
C LYS A 337 3.64 0.35 -12.82
N LEU A 338 4.44 1.38 -12.62
CA LEU A 338 5.02 1.73 -11.33
C LEU A 338 3.92 2.13 -10.33
N HIS A 339 3.00 2.98 -10.75
CA HIS A 339 1.85 3.41 -9.95
C HIS A 339 1.02 2.21 -9.49
N ARG A 340 0.67 1.28 -10.37
CA ARG A 340 -0.06 0.05 -10.01
C ARG A 340 0.70 -0.83 -9.03
N ASN A 341 1.99 -1.05 -9.26
CA ASN A 341 2.79 -1.93 -8.42
C ASN A 341 3.02 -1.40 -7.00
N LEU A 342 3.01 -0.10 -6.82
CA LEU A 342 3.26 0.58 -5.56
C LEU A 342 2.00 1.06 -4.86
N SER A 343 0.90 1.21 -5.58
CA SER A 343 -0.41 1.52 -4.99
C SER A 343 -0.88 0.37 -4.11
N SER A 344 -1.60 0.70 -3.09
CA SER A 344 -2.04 -0.27 -2.09
C SER A 344 -3.46 0.01 -1.63
N TYR A 345 -4.10 -1.04 -1.12
CA TYR A 345 -5.36 -0.87 -0.42
C TYR A 345 -5.13 -0.74 1.07
N LYS A 346 -5.65 0.30 1.67
CA LYS A 346 -5.65 0.49 3.12
C LYS A 346 -6.95 0.05 3.74
N LYS A 347 -6.82 -0.74 4.81
CA LYS A 347 -7.93 -1.11 5.67
C LYS A 347 -8.47 0.14 6.37
N LEU A 348 -9.75 0.47 6.15
CA LEU A 348 -10.45 1.57 6.81
C LEU A 348 -11.08 1.12 8.12
N TRP A 349 -11.79 0.00 8.08
CA TRP A 349 -12.45 -0.62 9.23
C TRP A 349 -12.51 -2.13 9.03
N TRP A 350 -12.78 -2.83 10.11
CA TRP A 350 -13.13 -4.25 10.08
C TRP A 350 -14.22 -4.54 11.13
N TYR A 351 -15.03 -5.53 10.88
CA TYR A 351 -15.93 -6.07 11.87
C TYR A 351 -16.13 -7.58 11.67
N GLN A 352 -16.43 -8.25 12.74
CA GLN A 352 -16.87 -9.63 12.74
C GLN A 352 -18.36 -9.63 12.96
N PRO A 353 -19.19 -10.04 11.98
CA PRO A 353 -20.62 -10.19 12.21
C PRO A 353 -20.85 -11.25 13.29
N PHE A 354 -21.67 -10.92 14.25
CA PHE A 354 -22.11 -11.90 15.25
C PHE A 354 -23.02 -12.89 14.55
N SER A 355 -22.61 -14.17 14.48
CA SER A 355 -23.39 -15.30 13.97
C SER A 355 -24.29 -15.89 15.05
#